data_503bf85df32b8748f4236588880b4bb8
#
_entry.id   503bf85df32b8748f4236588880b4bb8
#
_cell.length_a   1.000
_cell.length_b   1.000
_cell.length_c   1.000
_cell.angle_alpha   90.00
_cell.angle_beta   90.00
_cell.angle_gamma   90.00
#
_symmetry.space_group_name_H-M   'P 1'
#
loop_
_entity.id
_entity.type
_entity.pdbx_description
1 polymer ?
#
loop_
_entity_poly.entity_id
_entity_poly.type
_entity_poly.pdbx_seq_one_letter_code
_entity_poly.pdbx_strand_id
1 'polypeptide(L)'
;MQAEKTEVIRTGITGSTLKIIAMITMLIDHIGATIVLQLVQRNSDNVDPFGNVRMTGMVILYYVLRGIGRLAFPIFIFLLLEGFQYTHNRFLYIGRLLLFAIISEIPFDLAVNLSTNSILKGHVLEFTSQNVFFTLAIGMIVLTVLEGLRVLQIDTILKTILIVGVTALGAALAYALHTDYGAIGVLAICAAYGFRNQKKELQMAVPCIVLSVLNMSELCALADAGIVHFYNGKRGLKLKWVFYIFYPLHLLILAGICVLLFK
;
A
#
# COMPACT_ATOMS: atom_id res chain seq x y z
N MET A 1 -36.23 -15.81 30.37
CA MET A 1 -35.06 -15.03 30.85
C MET A 1 -34.08 -14.92 29.70
N GLN A 2 -34.20 -13.88 28.89
CA GLN A 2 -33.20 -13.58 27.82
C GLN A 2 -31.98 -12.98 28.51
N ALA A 3 -30.86 -13.68 28.42
CA ALA A 3 -29.57 -13.11 28.85
C ALA A 3 -29.23 -11.93 27.92
N GLU A 4 -29.30 -10.75 28.45
CA GLU A 4 -28.82 -9.51 27.84
C GLU A 4 -27.31 -9.69 27.58
N LYS A 5 -26.93 -9.91 26.32
CA LYS A 5 -25.53 -9.88 25.90
C LYS A 5 -25.03 -8.45 26.12
N THR A 6 -24.41 -8.23 27.26
CA THR A 6 -23.66 -7.01 27.52
C THR A 6 -22.59 -6.89 26.43
N GLU A 7 -22.81 -6.01 25.46
CA GLU A 7 -21.83 -5.66 24.44
C GLU A 7 -20.68 -4.97 25.16
N VAL A 8 -19.61 -5.72 25.42
CA VAL A 8 -18.39 -5.14 25.96
C VAL A 8 -17.93 -4.07 24.96
N ILE A 9 -18.12 -2.80 25.31
CA ILE A 9 -17.65 -1.67 24.51
C ILE A 9 -16.12 -1.80 24.48
N ARG A 10 -15.60 -2.45 23.44
CA ARG A 10 -14.15 -2.47 23.18
C ARG A 10 -13.74 -1.05 22.84
N THR A 11 -13.16 -0.36 23.80
CA THR A 11 -12.41 0.88 23.57
C THR A 11 -11.22 0.54 22.69
N GLY A 12 -10.90 1.39 21.70
CA GLY A 12 -9.78 1.15 20.79
C GLY A 12 -9.92 1.92 19.49
N ILE A 13 -8.96 1.75 18.62
CA ILE A 13 -8.94 2.44 17.31
C ILE A 13 -9.92 1.77 16.34
N THR A 14 -10.49 2.59 15.46
CA THR A 14 -11.46 2.14 14.45
C THR A 14 -10.79 1.95 13.09
N GLY A 15 -11.49 1.33 12.13
CA GLY A 15 -11.02 1.25 10.73
C GLY A 15 -10.81 2.62 10.08
N SER A 16 -11.58 3.64 10.46
CA SER A 16 -11.32 5.02 9.99
C SER A 16 -10.05 5.61 10.59
N THR A 17 -9.74 5.29 11.84
CA THR A 17 -8.48 5.70 12.48
C THR A 17 -7.28 5.05 11.79
N LEU A 18 -7.35 3.74 11.49
CA LEU A 18 -6.31 3.05 10.70
C LEU A 18 -6.13 3.70 9.32
N LYS A 19 -7.21 4.08 8.63
CA LYS A 19 -7.13 4.80 7.35
C LYS A 19 -6.40 6.13 7.48
N ILE A 20 -6.69 6.90 8.52
CA ILE A 20 -6.03 8.18 8.77
C ILE A 20 -4.54 7.96 9.04
N ILE A 21 -4.17 6.98 9.85
CA ILE A 21 -2.78 6.63 10.11
C ILE A 21 -2.07 6.29 8.79
N ALA A 22 -2.65 5.40 7.97
CA ALA A 22 -2.09 5.02 6.68
C ALA A 22 -1.95 6.21 5.71
N MET A 23 -2.92 7.13 5.68
CA MET A 23 -2.85 8.35 4.86
C MET A 23 -1.73 9.29 5.32
N ILE A 24 -1.55 9.47 6.63
CA ILE A 24 -0.50 10.33 7.19
C ILE A 24 0.88 9.71 6.91
N THR A 25 1.07 8.42 7.18
CA THR A 25 2.34 7.74 6.94
C THR A 25 2.69 7.71 5.45
N MET A 26 1.70 7.53 4.57
CA MET A 26 1.86 7.61 3.11
C MET A 26 2.25 9.02 2.65
N LEU A 27 1.66 10.07 3.22
CA LEU A 27 2.04 11.45 2.91
C LEU A 27 3.50 11.72 3.32
N ILE A 28 3.90 11.27 4.50
CA ILE A 28 5.28 11.37 5.00
C ILE A 28 6.24 10.64 4.05
N ASP A 29 5.88 9.44 3.59
CA ASP A 29 6.65 8.67 2.61
C ASP A 29 6.87 9.46 1.32
N HIS A 30 5.79 10.00 0.75
CA HIS A 30 5.86 10.71 -0.51
C HIS A 30 6.58 12.07 -0.40
N ILE A 31 6.52 12.77 0.75
CA ILE A 31 7.40 13.93 1.01
C ILE A 31 8.86 13.50 0.94
N GLY A 32 9.20 12.37 1.55
CA GLY A 32 10.54 11.78 1.47
C GLY A 32 10.95 11.43 0.03
N ALA A 33 10.07 10.72 -0.68
CA ALA A 33 10.32 10.23 -2.03
C ALA A 33 10.35 11.33 -3.11
N THR A 34 9.76 12.49 -2.85
CA THR A 34 9.69 13.61 -3.80
C THR A 34 10.60 14.75 -3.40
N ILE A 35 10.20 15.56 -2.43
CA ILE A 35 10.90 16.80 -2.05
C ILE A 35 12.29 16.50 -1.47
N VAL A 36 12.36 15.62 -0.44
CA VAL A 36 13.62 15.36 0.26
C VAL A 36 14.61 14.63 -0.65
N LEU A 37 14.14 13.69 -1.48
CA LEU A 37 14.99 13.01 -2.46
C LEU A 37 15.62 13.98 -3.45
N GLN A 38 14.87 14.96 -3.98
CA GLN A 38 15.42 15.98 -4.88
C GLN A 38 16.44 16.89 -4.17
N LEU A 39 16.20 17.23 -2.90
CA LEU A 39 17.17 17.98 -2.10
C LEU A 39 18.46 17.17 -1.87
N VAL A 40 18.35 15.87 -1.60
CA VAL A 40 19.51 14.97 -1.45
C VAL A 40 20.30 14.88 -2.76
N GLN A 41 19.62 14.71 -3.89
CA GLN A 41 20.27 14.55 -5.21
C GLN A 41 20.95 15.81 -5.71
N ARG A 42 20.46 17.00 -5.33
CA ARG A 42 21.02 18.29 -5.75
C ARG A 42 22.17 18.77 -4.87
N ASN A 43 22.35 18.21 -3.69
CA ASN A 43 23.43 18.61 -2.79
C ASN A 43 24.64 17.69 -2.96
N SER A 44 25.74 18.25 -3.53
CA SER A 44 27.01 17.54 -3.73
C SER A 44 27.65 17.02 -2.44
N ASP A 45 27.33 17.60 -1.28
CA ASP A 45 27.86 17.15 0.02
C ASP A 45 27.33 15.76 0.42
N ASN A 46 26.25 15.32 -0.20
CA ASN A 46 25.66 14.00 0.07
C ASN A 46 26.38 12.85 -0.64
N VAL A 47 27.38 13.14 -1.47
CA VAL A 47 28.17 12.14 -2.20
C VAL A 47 29.65 12.37 -1.92
N ASP A 48 30.41 11.31 -1.67
CA ASP A 48 31.85 11.40 -1.51
C ASP A 48 32.56 11.48 -2.89
N PRO A 49 33.87 11.79 -2.94
CA PRO A 49 34.62 11.83 -4.20
C PRO A 49 34.64 10.51 -4.98
N PHE A 50 34.28 9.38 -4.35
CA PHE A 50 34.20 8.04 -4.94
C PHE A 50 32.78 7.69 -5.37
N GLY A 51 31.80 8.60 -5.20
CA GLY A 51 30.41 8.38 -5.59
C GLY A 51 29.55 7.69 -4.55
N ASN A 52 30.05 7.44 -3.32
CA ASN A 52 29.26 6.82 -2.26
C ASN A 52 28.39 7.85 -1.54
N VAL A 53 27.19 7.43 -1.13
CA VAL A 53 26.27 8.29 -0.37
C VAL A 53 26.81 8.54 1.04
N ARG A 54 26.98 9.81 1.39
CA ARG A 54 27.33 10.24 2.75
C ARG A 54 26.08 10.32 3.63
N MET A 55 26.19 9.86 4.85
CA MET A 55 25.10 9.95 5.84
C MET A 55 25.02 11.37 6.43
N THR A 56 24.61 12.33 5.60
CA THR A 56 24.31 13.70 6.04
C THR A 56 22.96 13.76 6.74
N GLY A 57 22.68 14.85 7.46
CA GLY A 57 21.37 15.04 8.10
C GLY A 57 20.19 14.94 7.11
N MET A 58 20.38 15.39 5.85
CA MET A 58 19.37 15.31 4.79
C MET A 58 19.13 13.87 4.35
N VAL A 59 20.18 13.07 4.20
CA VAL A 59 20.09 11.65 3.86
C VAL A 59 19.44 10.86 5.00
N ILE A 60 19.78 11.15 6.24
CA ILE A 60 19.14 10.55 7.42
C ILE A 60 17.63 10.87 7.43
N LEU A 61 17.27 12.15 7.20
CA LEU A 61 15.87 12.57 7.11
C LEU A 61 15.12 11.77 6.03
N TYR A 62 15.72 11.63 4.83
CA TYR A 62 15.15 10.80 3.77
C TYR A 62 14.82 9.39 4.24
N TYR A 63 15.78 8.68 4.85
CA TYR A 63 15.56 7.31 5.32
C TYR A 63 14.55 7.22 6.45
N VAL A 64 14.50 8.21 7.36
CA VAL A 64 13.50 8.26 8.43
C VAL A 64 12.09 8.41 7.86
N LEU A 65 11.88 9.34 6.92
CA LEU A 65 10.56 9.56 6.29
C LEU A 65 10.12 8.31 5.50
N ARG A 66 11.06 7.70 4.75
CA ARG A 66 10.78 6.44 4.02
C ARG A 66 10.47 5.29 4.97
N GLY A 67 11.15 5.19 6.10
CA GLY A 67 10.90 4.16 7.12
C GLY A 67 9.51 4.31 7.76
N ILE A 68 9.09 5.54 8.09
CA ILE A 68 7.73 5.81 8.58
C ILE A 68 6.70 5.46 7.50
N GLY A 69 7.01 5.76 6.24
CA GLY A 69 6.15 5.47 5.10
C GLY A 69 5.84 4.00 4.89
N ARG A 70 6.77 3.10 5.28
CA ARG A 70 6.57 1.64 5.15
C ARG A 70 5.35 1.13 5.92
N LEU A 71 4.87 1.85 6.93
CA LEU A 71 3.65 1.48 7.66
C LEU A 71 2.38 1.59 6.79
N ALA A 72 2.37 2.39 5.75
CA ALA A 72 1.17 2.67 4.97
C ALA A 72 0.60 1.43 4.27
N PHE A 73 1.44 0.71 3.51
CA PHE A 73 0.96 -0.36 2.64
C PHE A 73 0.42 -1.58 3.39
N PRO A 74 1.05 -2.11 4.46
CA PRO A 74 0.47 -3.20 5.24
C PRO A 74 -0.86 -2.82 5.90
N ILE A 75 -1.02 -1.58 6.38
CA ILE A 75 -2.33 -1.10 6.88
C ILE A 75 -3.36 -1.10 5.75
N PHE A 76 -2.98 -0.71 4.51
CA PHE A 76 -3.90 -0.78 3.37
C PHE A 76 -4.25 -2.22 2.99
N ILE A 77 -3.30 -3.16 3.06
CA ILE A 77 -3.58 -4.59 2.89
C ILE A 77 -4.60 -5.06 3.93
N PHE A 78 -4.40 -4.74 5.21
CA PHE A 78 -5.31 -5.09 6.27
C PHE A 78 -6.73 -4.52 6.02
N LEU A 79 -6.82 -3.24 5.69
CA LEU A 79 -8.09 -2.58 5.36
C LEU A 79 -8.74 -3.10 4.07
N LEU A 80 -7.94 -3.55 3.09
CA LEU A 80 -8.43 -4.22 1.88
C LEU A 80 -9.11 -5.53 2.24
N LEU A 81 -8.50 -6.34 3.13
CA LEU A 81 -9.06 -7.60 3.61
C LEU A 81 -10.33 -7.39 4.44
N GLU A 82 -10.34 -6.40 5.32
CA GLU A 82 -11.57 -5.99 6.03
C GLU A 82 -12.66 -5.59 5.01
N GLY A 83 -12.30 -4.77 4.02
CA GLY A 83 -13.20 -4.41 2.93
C GLY A 83 -13.69 -5.60 2.11
N PHE A 84 -12.82 -6.56 1.83
CA PHE A 84 -13.15 -7.80 1.11
C PHE A 84 -14.16 -8.66 1.86
N GLN A 85 -14.01 -8.79 3.19
CA GLN A 85 -14.90 -9.59 4.04
C GLN A 85 -16.29 -8.97 4.18
N TYR A 86 -16.36 -7.63 4.30
CA TYR A 86 -17.62 -6.94 4.59
C TYR A 86 -18.30 -6.33 3.36
N THR A 87 -17.68 -6.37 2.17
CA THR A 87 -18.32 -5.81 0.98
C THR A 87 -19.35 -6.78 0.40
N HIS A 88 -20.54 -6.27 0.11
CA HIS A 88 -21.60 -7.05 -0.54
C HIS A 88 -21.30 -7.27 -2.04
N ASN A 89 -20.61 -6.34 -2.70
CA ASN A 89 -20.29 -6.41 -4.12
C ASN A 89 -18.80 -6.19 -4.36
N ARG A 90 -18.06 -7.29 -4.55
CA ARG A 90 -16.62 -7.29 -4.80
C ARG A 90 -16.26 -6.68 -6.16
N PHE A 91 -17.09 -6.89 -7.18
CA PHE A 91 -16.85 -6.33 -8.52
C PHE A 91 -16.91 -4.80 -8.51
N LEU A 92 -17.87 -4.21 -7.80
CA LEU A 92 -17.90 -2.75 -7.60
C LEU A 92 -16.72 -2.23 -6.79
N TYR A 93 -16.16 -3.05 -5.88
CA TYR A 93 -14.95 -2.67 -5.16
C TYR A 93 -13.73 -2.68 -6.08
N ILE A 94 -13.54 -3.75 -6.85
CA ILE A 94 -12.49 -3.86 -7.88
C ILE A 94 -12.61 -2.71 -8.88
N GLY A 95 -13.80 -2.45 -9.41
CA GLY A 95 -14.05 -1.35 -10.34
C GLY A 95 -13.64 0.01 -9.79
N ARG A 96 -13.89 0.29 -8.49
CA ARG A 96 -13.41 1.53 -7.84
C ARG A 96 -11.89 1.57 -7.72
N LEU A 97 -11.23 0.47 -7.37
CA LEU A 97 -9.77 0.41 -7.30
C LEU A 97 -9.15 0.68 -8.69
N LEU A 98 -9.67 0.06 -9.75
CA LEU A 98 -9.21 0.27 -11.12
C LEU A 98 -9.46 1.70 -11.61
N LEU A 99 -10.64 2.25 -11.32
CA LEU A 99 -10.96 3.64 -11.68
C LEU A 99 -9.95 4.61 -11.04
N PHE A 100 -9.67 4.45 -9.73
CA PHE A 100 -8.72 5.31 -9.05
C PHE A 100 -7.26 4.98 -9.39
N ALA A 101 -6.95 3.76 -9.83
CA ALA A 101 -5.66 3.44 -10.41
C ALA A 101 -5.40 4.30 -11.67
N ILE A 102 -6.38 4.35 -12.59
CA ILE A 102 -6.28 5.15 -13.82
C ILE A 102 -6.22 6.66 -13.52
N ILE A 103 -7.08 7.16 -12.60
CA ILE A 103 -7.10 8.59 -12.23
C ILE A 103 -5.78 9.00 -11.57
N SER A 104 -5.17 8.10 -10.79
CA SER A 104 -3.96 8.40 -10.02
C SER A 104 -2.67 8.25 -10.81
N GLU A 105 -2.72 7.74 -12.04
CA GLU A 105 -1.50 7.47 -12.82
C GLU A 105 -0.75 8.77 -13.15
N ILE A 106 -1.43 9.75 -13.71
CA ILE A 106 -0.80 11.05 -14.00
C ILE A 106 -0.25 11.73 -12.73
N PRO A 107 -1.01 11.87 -11.61
CA PRO A 107 -0.45 12.36 -10.36
C PRO A 107 0.76 11.58 -9.84
N PHE A 108 0.75 10.25 -10.00
CA PHE A 108 1.85 9.39 -9.57
C PHE A 108 3.10 9.61 -10.43
N ASP A 109 2.96 9.63 -11.73
CA ASP A 109 4.05 9.90 -12.66
C ASP A 109 4.69 11.26 -12.42
N LEU A 110 3.88 12.29 -12.28
CA LEU A 110 4.36 13.64 -12.01
C LEU A 110 5.10 13.76 -10.67
N ALA A 111 4.68 13.00 -9.64
CA ALA A 111 5.29 13.09 -8.33
C ALA A 111 6.52 12.18 -8.17
N VAL A 112 6.49 10.97 -8.73
CA VAL A 112 7.42 9.89 -8.40
C VAL A 112 8.32 9.52 -9.57
N ASN A 113 7.76 9.35 -10.78
CA ASN A 113 8.48 8.82 -11.93
C ASN A 113 9.21 9.90 -12.75
N LEU A 114 8.63 11.09 -12.85
CA LEU A 114 9.17 12.16 -13.69
C LEU A 114 10.04 13.14 -12.91
N SER A 115 11.17 13.52 -13.51
CA SER A 115 11.97 14.61 -12.98
C SER A 115 11.28 15.95 -13.25
N THR A 116 11.57 16.97 -12.41
CA THR A 116 11.08 18.35 -12.63
C THR A 116 11.39 18.85 -14.04
N ASN A 117 12.57 18.56 -14.58
CA ASN A 117 12.96 18.95 -15.93
C ASN A 117 12.11 18.28 -17.02
N SER A 118 11.72 17.02 -16.82
CA SER A 118 10.83 16.31 -17.75
C SER A 118 9.43 16.90 -17.73
N ILE A 119 8.91 17.24 -16.55
CA ILE A 119 7.60 17.89 -16.38
C ILE A 119 7.58 19.25 -17.10
N LEU A 120 8.63 20.06 -16.91
CA LEU A 120 8.75 21.37 -17.58
C LEU A 120 8.84 21.26 -19.10
N LYS A 121 9.28 20.12 -19.65
CA LYS A 121 9.27 19.80 -21.08
C LYS A 121 7.93 19.24 -21.58
N GLY A 122 6.91 19.14 -20.72
CA GLY A 122 5.57 18.67 -21.06
C GLY A 122 5.37 17.14 -20.97
N HIS A 123 6.32 16.39 -20.39
CA HIS A 123 6.09 14.97 -20.12
C HIS A 123 5.15 14.82 -18.91
N VAL A 124 4.09 14.02 -19.05
CA VAL A 124 3.06 13.84 -18.02
C VAL A 124 2.76 12.37 -17.72
N LEU A 125 3.27 11.45 -18.53
CA LEU A 125 3.06 10.01 -18.40
C LEU A 125 4.39 9.27 -18.55
N GLU A 126 4.56 8.26 -17.69
CA GLU A 126 5.68 7.34 -17.68
C GLU A 126 5.17 5.92 -17.39
N PHE A 127 5.66 4.92 -18.14
CA PHE A 127 5.16 3.54 -18.01
C PHE A 127 6.14 2.59 -17.30
N THR A 128 7.19 3.13 -16.70
CA THR A 128 8.21 2.34 -15.99
C THR A 128 7.70 1.75 -14.68
N SER A 129 6.77 2.43 -14.00
CA SER A 129 6.09 1.89 -12.82
C SER A 129 4.67 2.45 -12.71
N GLN A 130 3.74 1.61 -12.24
CA GLN A 130 2.33 1.93 -12.08
C GLN A 130 1.99 2.09 -10.60
N ASN A 131 1.03 2.94 -10.27
CA ASN A 131 0.67 3.25 -8.89
C ASN A 131 0.09 2.05 -8.10
N VAL A 132 0.10 2.15 -6.77
CA VAL A 132 -0.28 1.09 -5.83
C VAL A 132 -1.72 0.60 -5.96
N PHE A 133 -2.65 1.39 -6.50
CA PHE A 133 -4.02 0.94 -6.70
C PHE A 133 -4.12 -0.22 -7.70
N PHE A 134 -3.21 -0.33 -8.67
CA PHE A 134 -3.14 -1.49 -9.54
C PHE A 134 -2.77 -2.75 -8.76
N THR A 135 -1.78 -2.69 -7.86
CA THR A 135 -1.42 -3.81 -6.98
C THR A 135 -2.62 -4.25 -6.12
N LEU A 136 -3.31 -3.28 -5.50
CA LEU A 136 -4.50 -3.57 -4.67
C LEU A 136 -5.64 -4.15 -5.50
N ALA A 137 -5.86 -3.68 -6.74
CA ALA A 137 -6.89 -4.20 -7.64
C ALA A 137 -6.59 -5.65 -8.06
N ILE A 138 -5.35 -5.94 -8.48
CA ILE A 138 -4.92 -7.30 -8.84
C ILE A 138 -5.06 -8.22 -7.62
N GLY A 139 -4.57 -7.79 -6.44
CA GLY A 139 -4.74 -8.54 -5.20
C GLY A 139 -6.21 -8.85 -4.90
N MET A 140 -7.10 -7.86 -5.04
CA MET A 140 -8.55 -8.05 -4.83
C MET A 140 -9.20 -9.01 -5.83
N ILE A 141 -8.75 -9.02 -7.10
CA ILE A 141 -9.17 -9.98 -8.12
C ILE A 141 -8.72 -11.37 -7.71
N VAL A 142 -7.44 -11.55 -7.37
CA VAL A 142 -6.90 -12.84 -6.91
C VAL A 142 -7.68 -13.35 -5.71
N LEU A 143 -7.90 -12.53 -4.67
CA LEU A 143 -8.69 -12.93 -3.49
C LEU A 143 -10.11 -13.34 -3.85
N THR A 144 -10.74 -12.70 -4.84
CA THR A 144 -12.10 -13.05 -5.28
C THR A 144 -12.14 -14.44 -5.90
N VAL A 145 -11.12 -14.77 -6.73
CA VAL A 145 -10.97 -16.10 -7.32
C VAL A 145 -10.66 -17.15 -6.26
N LEU A 146 -9.72 -16.85 -5.34
CA LEU A 146 -9.36 -17.76 -4.24
C LEU A 146 -10.55 -18.09 -3.34
N GLU A 147 -11.41 -17.12 -3.04
CA GLU A 147 -12.62 -17.36 -2.26
C GLU A 147 -13.64 -18.22 -3.04
N GLY A 148 -13.73 -18.03 -4.38
CA GLY A 148 -14.52 -18.91 -5.24
C GLY A 148 -14.02 -20.36 -5.23
N LEU A 149 -12.70 -20.56 -5.36
CA LEU A 149 -12.09 -21.90 -5.29
C LEU A 149 -12.31 -22.59 -3.93
N ARG A 150 -12.37 -21.81 -2.85
CA ARG A 150 -12.54 -22.34 -1.50
C ARG A 150 -13.86 -23.09 -1.32
N VAL A 151 -14.94 -22.62 -1.94
CA VAL A 151 -16.27 -23.23 -1.83
C VAL A 151 -16.48 -24.41 -2.77
N LEU A 152 -15.60 -24.62 -3.76
CA LEU A 152 -15.69 -25.75 -4.67
C LEU A 152 -15.37 -27.06 -3.93
N GLN A 153 -16.18 -28.06 -4.18
CA GLN A 153 -15.97 -29.44 -3.70
C GLN A 153 -15.15 -30.22 -4.72
N ILE A 154 -13.86 -29.92 -4.80
CA ILE A 154 -12.87 -30.59 -5.67
C ILE A 154 -11.78 -31.20 -4.81
N ASP A 155 -11.02 -32.13 -5.41
CA ASP A 155 -9.89 -32.76 -4.75
C ASP A 155 -8.93 -31.73 -4.14
N THR A 156 -8.36 -32.07 -2.97
CA THR A 156 -7.49 -31.17 -2.21
C THR A 156 -6.20 -30.82 -2.96
N ILE A 157 -5.62 -31.79 -3.69
CA ILE A 157 -4.41 -31.58 -4.46
C ILE A 157 -4.69 -30.60 -5.60
N LEU A 158 -5.78 -30.86 -6.37
CA LEU A 158 -6.19 -29.98 -7.46
C LEU A 158 -6.50 -28.58 -6.93
N LYS A 159 -7.21 -28.45 -5.79
CA LYS A 159 -7.49 -27.17 -5.15
C LYS A 159 -6.21 -26.42 -4.81
N THR A 160 -5.22 -27.09 -4.25
CA THR A 160 -3.93 -26.50 -3.89
C THR A 160 -3.19 -26.01 -5.13
N ILE A 161 -3.16 -26.81 -6.19
CA ILE A 161 -2.54 -26.42 -7.48
C ILE A 161 -3.20 -25.16 -8.04
N LEU A 162 -4.54 -25.09 -8.02
CA LEU A 162 -5.28 -23.93 -8.51
C LEU A 162 -5.02 -22.67 -7.66
N ILE A 163 -4.98 -22.81 -6.32
CA ILE A 163 -4.65 -21.70 -5.42
C ILE A 163 -3.24 -21.14 -5.72
N VAL A 164 -2.24 -22.03 -5.83
CA VAL A 164 -0.88 -21.63 -6.16
C VAL A 164 -0.81 -21.01 -7.57
N GLY A 165 -1.46 -21.64 -8.56
CA GLY A 165 -1.53 -21.13 -9.93
C GLY A 165 -2.15 -19.72 -10.04
N VAL A 166 -3.30 -19.51 -9.41
CA VAL A 166 -3.98 -18.21 -9.41
C VAL A 166 -3.13 -17.14 -8.70
N THR A 167 -2.52 -17.49 -7.57
CA THR A 167 -1.63 -16.57 -6.85
C THR A 167 -0.40 -16.21 -7.69
N ALA A 168 0.23 -17.21 -8.33
CA ALA A 168 1.38 -17.00 -9.20
C ALA A 168 1.03 -16.16 -10.43
N LEU A 169 -0.13 -16.39 -11.06
CA LEU A 169 -0.62 -15.59 -12.19
C LEU A 169 -0.86 -14.13 -11.79
N GLY A 170 -1.48 -13.88 -10.63
CA GLY A 170 -1.68 -12.52 -10.11
C GLY A 170 -0.35 -11.82 -9.81
N ALA A 171 0.61 -12.53 -9.21
CA ALA A 171 1.94 -12.01 -8.95
C ALA A 171 2.71 -11.71 -10.26
N ALA A 172 2.64 -12.61 -11.25
CA ALA A 172 3.24 -12.42 -12.57
C ALA A 172 2.62 -11.23 -13.32
N LEU A 173 1.30 -11.05 -13.23
CA LEU A 173 0.61 -9.91 -13.83
C LEU A 173 1.07 -8.58 -13.19
N ALA A 174 1.14 -8.51 -11.87
CA ALA A 174 1.62 -7.33 -11.18
C ALA A 174 3.07 -6.98 -11.52
N TYR A 175 3.92 -8.02 -11.66
CA TYR A 175 5.30 -7.87 -12.11
C TYR A 175 5.38 -7.36 -13.56
N ALA A 176 4.63 -7.96 -14.48
CA ALA A 176 4.63 -7.59 -15.91
C ALA A 176 4.09 -6.17 -16.15
N LEU A 177 3.15 -5.72 -15.32
CA LEU A 177 2.62 -4.35 -15.36
C LEU A 177 3.48 -3.36 -14.57
N HIS A 178 4.59 -3.78 -13.96
CA HIS A 178 5.47 -2.95 -13.13
C HIS A 178 4.70 -2.15 -12.05
N THR A 179 3.69 -2.78 -11.42
CA THR A 179 2.91 -2.10 -10.38
C THR A 179 3.76 -1.85 -9.14
N ASP A 180 3.46 -0.78 -8.40
CA ASP A 180 4.09 -0.49 -7.11
C ASP A 180 3.93 -1.70 -6.16
N TYR A 181 5.00 -2.11 -5.47
CA TYR A 181 5.16 -3.38 -4.77
C TYR A 181 5.11 -4.66 -5.66
N GLY A 182 4.73 -4.60 -6.93
CA GLY A 182 4.80 -5.67 -7.92
C GLY A 182 4.26 -7.02 -7.45
N ALA A 183 4.96 -8.09 -7.85
CA ALA A 183 4.63 -9.46 -7.47
C ALA A 183 4.57 -9.67 -5.95
N ILE A 184 5.52 -9.08 -5.20
CA ILE A 184 5.63 -9.25 -3.74
C ILE A 184 4.43 -8.60 -3.03
N GLY A 185 3.91 -7.47 -3.54
CA GLY A 185 2.70 -6.85 -3.01
C GLY A 185 1.47 -7.77 -3.11
N VAL A 186 1.29 -8.44 -4.26
CA VAL A 186 0.20 -9.42 -4.43
C VAL A 186 0.40 -10.63 -3.52
N LEU A 187 1.63 -11.14 -3.39
CA LEU A 187 1.95 -12.25 -2.47
C LEU A 187 1.69 -11.84 -1.02
N ALA A 188 2.02 -10.61 -0.61
CA ALA A 188 1.74 -10.10 0.72
C ALA A 188 0.23 -10.04 1.01
N ILE A 189 -0.59 -9.60 0.03
CA ILE A 189 -2.06 -9.60 0.13
C ILE A 189 -2.59 -11.04 0.30
N CYS A 190 -2.10 -11.98 -0.52
CA CYS A 190 -2.51 -13.38 -0.44
C CYS A 190 -2.08 -14.04 0.88
N ALA A 191 -0.86 -13.74 1.36
CA ALA A 191 -0.37 -14.22 2.64
C ALA A 191 -1.23 -13.70 3.80
N ALA A 192 -1.50 -12.39 3.85
CA ALA A 192 -2.38 -11.81 4.86
C ALA A 192 -3.80 -12.43 4.84
N TYR A 193 -4.32 -12.74 3.64
CA TYR A 193 -5.60 -13.45 3.49
C TYR A 193 -5.53 -14.88 4.03
N GLY A 194 -4.43 -15.59 3.82
CA GLY A 194 -4.22 -16.92 4.41
C GLY A 194 -4.32 -16.93 5.95
N PHE A 195 -3.89 -15.86 6.59
CA PHE A 195 -3.93 -15.68 8.05
C PHE A 195 -5.16 -14.93 8.58
N ARG A 196 -6.19 -14.70 7.76
CA ARG A 196 -7.39 -13.92 8.14
C ARG A 196 -8.18 -14.46 9.33
N ASN A 197 -8.06 -15.76 9.63
CA ASN A 197 -8.72 -16.40 10.76
C ASN A 197 -7.84 -16.47 12.03
N GLN A 198 -6.64 -15.92 11.96
CA GLN A 198 -5.69 -15.84 13.07
C GLN A 198 -5.85 -14.52 13.83
N LYS A 199 -5.00 -14.32 14.84
CA LYS A 199 -4.93 -13.03 15.56
C LYS A 199 -4.60 -11.90 14.57
N LYS A 200 -5.18 -10.73 14.76
CA LYS A 200 -5.01 -9.56 13.87
C LYS A 200 -3.55 -9.13 13.78
N GLU A 201 -2.81 -9.23 14.87
CA GLU A 201 -1.39 -8.94 14.93
C GLU A 201 -0.59 -9.84 14.00
N LEU A 202 -0.91 -11.14 13.97
CA LEU A 202 -0.25 -12.10 13.08
C LEU A 202 -0.65 -11.86 11.62
N GLN A 203 -1.93 -11.61 11.37
CA GLN A 203 -2.43 -11.24 10.03
C GLN A 203 -1.74 -9.98 9.49
N MET A 204 -1.39 -9.02 10.37
CA MET A 204 -0.65 -7.81 10.02
C MET A 204 0.85 -8.06 9.88
N ALA A 205 1.46 -8.86 10.72
CA ALA A 205 2.90 -9.11 10.69
C ALA A 205 3.34 -9.89 9.44
N VAL A 206 2.52 -10.82 8.97
CA VAL A 206 2.84 -11.68 7.82
C VAL A 206 3.12 -10.87 6.55
N PRO A 207 2.26 -9.93 6.09
CA PRO A 207 2.57 -9.12 4.92
C PRO A 207 3.82 -8.25 5.11
N CYS A 208 4.10 -7.74 6.32
CA CYS A 208 5.33 -6.98 6.59
C CYS A 208 6.59 -7.84 6.35
N ILE A 209 6.56 -9.10 6.79
CA ILE A 209 7.67 -10.05 6.57
C ILE A 209 7.82 -10.36 5.07
N VAL A 210 6.72 -10.60 4.36
CA VAL A 210 6.77 -10.87 2.91
C VAL A 210 7.33 -9.65 2.16
N LEU A 211 6.92 -8.44 2.50
CA LEU A 211 7.40 -7.21 1.88
C LEU A 211 8.88 -6.95 2.15
N SER A 212 9.43 -7.42 3.30
CA SER A 212 10.85 -7.25 3.62
C SER A 212 11.81 -7.91 2.62
N VAL A 213 11.29 -8.81 1.78
CA VAL A 213 12.03 -9.38 0.64
C VAL A 213 12.38 -8.30 -0.41
N LEU A 214 11.57 -7.25 -0.56
CA LEU A 214 11.86 -6.12 -1.44
C LEU A 214 12.95 -5.21 -0.86
N ASN A 215 12.81 -4.89 0.41
CA ASN A 215 13.75 -4.03 1.13
C ASN A 215 13.63 -4.29 2.65
N MET A 216 14.77 -4.42 3.32
CA MET A 216 14.81 -4.61 4.78
C MET A 216 14.13 -3.49 5.55
N SER A 217 14.02 -2.28 5.00
CA SER A 217 13.28 -1.17 5.62
C SER A 217 11.79 -1.46 5.80
N GLU A 218 11.22 -2.41 5.04
CA GLU A 218 9.82 -2.85 5.21
C GLU A 218 9.58 -3.51 6.59
N LEU A 219 10.64 -3.97 7.28
CA LEU A 219 10.52 -4.48 8.65
C LEU A 219 10.08 -3.40 9.65
N CYS A 220 10.26 -2.12 9.35
CA CYS A 220 9.72 -1.02 10.15
C CYS A 220 8.19 -1.13 10.28
N ALA A 221 7.52 -1.68 9.27
CA ALA A 221 6.08 -1.90 9.26
C ALA A 221 5.60 -2.96 10.26
N LEU A 222 6.48 -3.75 10.89
CA LEU A 222 6.10 -4.64 12.00
C LEU A 222 5.48 -3.87 13.17
N ALA A 223 5.77 -2.56 13.31
CA ALA A 223 5.10 -1.70 14.27
C ALA A 223 3.58 -1.66 14.09
N ASP A 224 3.07 -1.91 12.86
CA ASP A 224 1.65 -1.97 12.57
C ASP A 224 0.93 -3.11 13.31
N ALA A 225 1.64 -4.19 13.65
CA ALA A 225 1.07 -5.26 14.48
C ALA A 225 0.69 -4.73 15.88
N GLY A 226 1.48 -3.80 16.43
CA GLY A 226 1.16 -3.10 17.69
C GLY A 226 -0.04 -2.14 17.51
N ILE A 227 -0.12 -1.43 16.37
CA ILE A 227 -1.25 -0.53 16.08
C ILE A 227 -2.55 -1.34 15.94
N VAL A 228 -2.52 -2.45 15.19
CA VAL A 228 -3.69 -3.30 14.96
C VAL A 228 -4.12 -4.06 16.21
N HIS A 229 -3.23 -4.27 17.18
CA HIS A 229 -3.61 -4.81 18.50
C HIS A 229 -4.75 -4.02 19.16
N PHE A 230 -4.73 -2.70 19.02
CA PHE A 230 -5.79 -1.82 19.56
C PHE A 230 -7.01 -1.68 18.64
N TYR A 231 -7.04 -2.35 17.48
CA TYR A 231 -8.17 -2.28 16.56
C TYR A 231 -9.40 -2.99 17.12
N ASN A 232 -10.51 -2.24 17.26
CA ASN A 232 -11.73 -2.72 17.91
C ASN A 232 -12.72 -3.42 16.97
N GLY A 233 -12.39 -3.59 15.68
CA GLY A 233 -13.27 -4.20 14.68
C GLY A 233 -14.40 -3.30 14.16
N LYS A 234 -14.51 -2.05 14.65
CA LYS A 234 -15.54 -1.11 14.21
C LYS A 234 -15.07 -0.28 13.03
N ARG A 235 -15.95 -0.04 12.07
CA ARG A 235 -15.64 0.74 10.87
C ARG A 235 -15.25 2.19 11.17
N GLY A 236 -15.89 2.83 12.17
CA GLY A 236 -15.75 4.25 12.45
C GLY A 236 -16.38 5.14 11.37
N LEU A 237 -15.80 6.31 11.11
CA LEU A 237 -16.30 7.31 10.17
C LEU A 237 -16.34 6.78 8.72
N LYS A 238 -17.29 7.26 7.92
CA LYS A 238 -17.45 6.87 6.51
C LYS A 238 -16.47 7.64 5.60
N LEU A 239 -15.17 7.37 5.71
CA LEU A 239 -14.10 8.06 4.99
C LEU A 239 -13.77 7.46 3.60
N LYS A 240 -14.67 6.68 2.99
CA LYS A 240 -14.39 5.96 1.74
C LYS A 240 -13.88 6.88 0.62
N TRP A 241 -14.61 7.95 0.31
CA TRP A 241 -14.26 8.86 -0.77
C TRP A 241 -13.06 9.74 -0.43
N VAL A 242 -12.90 10.14 0.83
CA VAL A 242 -11.73 10.89 1.30
C VAL A 242 -10.45 10.10 1.00
N PHE A 243 -10.44 8.81 1.32
CA PHE A 243 -9.31 7.93 1.03
C PHE A 243 -8.97 7.85 -0.46
N TYR A 244 -9.96 7.64 -1.33
CA TYR A 244 -9.72 7.53 -2.77
C TYR A 244 -9.23 8.85 -3.39
N ILE A 245 -9.78 9.98 -2.98
CA ILE A 245 -9.41 11.31 -3.50
C ILE A 245 -8.07 11.76 -2.95
N PHE A 246 -7.76 11.43 -1.70
CA PHE A 246 -6.52 11.82 -1.05
C PHE A 246 -5.28 11.36 -1.84
N TYR A 247 -5.30 10.13 -2.37
CA TYR A 247 -4.15 9.56 -3.04
C TYR A 247 -3.71 10.37 -4.28
N PRO A 248 -4.55 10.60 -5.30
CA PRO A 248 -4.14 11.43 -6.42
C PRO A 248 -3.91 12.90 -6.04
N LEU A 249 -4.67 13.44 -5.07
CA LEU A 249 -4.60 14.84 -4.72
C LEU A 249 -3.27 15.21 -4.04
N HIS A 250 -2.82 14.44 -3.04
CA HIS A 250 -1.57 14.76 -2.34
C HIS A 250 -0.36 14.58 -3.26
N LEU A 251 -0.36 13.61 -4.17
CA LEU A 251 0.69 13.43 -5.17
C LEU A 251 0.76 14.63 -6.11
N LEU A 252 -0.38 15.12 -6.59
CA LEU A 252 -0.44 16.29 -7.46
C LEU A 252 0.06 17.56 -6.75
N ILE A 253 -0.29 17.73 -5.47
CA ILE A 253 0.21 18.83 -4.65
C ILE A 253 1.74 18.75 -4.50
N LEU A 254 2.27 17.56 -4.19
CA LEU A 254 3.71 17.36 -4.03
C LEU A 254 4.46 17.60 -5.34
N ALA A 255 3.94 17.13 -6.49
CA ALA A 255 4.49 17.42 -7.80
C ALA A 255 4.55 18.94 -8.07
N GLY A 256 3.45 19.65 -7.78
CA GLY A 256 3.40 21.12 -7.91
C GLY A 256 4.43 21.82 -7.02
N ILE A 257 4.58 21.38 -5.76
CA ILE A 257 5.60 21.91 -4.86
C ILE A 257 7.01 21.66 -5.42
N CYS A 258 7.30 20.45 -5.92
CA CYS A 258 8.59 20.13 -6.54
C CYS A 258 8.88 21.02 -7.74
N VAL A 259 7.91 21.27 -8.62
CA VAL A 259 8.08 22.17 -9.76
C VAL A 259 8.36 23.61 -9.30
N LEU A 260 7.69 24.08 -8.25
CA LEU A 260 7.91 25.45 -7.73
C LEU A 260 9.27 25.62 -7.04
N LEU A 261 9.73 24.63 -6.27
CA LEU A 261 10.96 24.68 -5.51
C LEU A 261 12.21 24.41 -6.37
N PHE A 262 12.07 23.61 -7.42
CA PHE A 262 13.20 23.04 -8.14
C PHE A 262 13.22 23.43 -9.63
N LYS A 263 12.43 24.42 -10.00
CA LYS A 263 12.37 25.00 -11.33
C LYS A 263 13.71 25.60 -11.79
#